data_fee64053eb313d55d4bfcc960a868601
#
_entry.id   fee64053eb313d55d4bfcc960a868601
#
_cell.length_a   1.000
_cell.length_b   1.000
_cell.length_c   1.000
_cell.angle_alpha   90.00
_cell.angle_beta   90.00
_cell.angle_gamma   90.00
#
_symmetry.space_group_name_H-M   'P 1'
#
loop_
_entity.id
_entity.type
_entity.pdbx_description
1 polymer ?
#
loop_
_entity_poly.entity_id
_entity_poly.type
_entity_poly.pdbx_seq_one_letter_code
_entity_poly.pdbx_strand_id
1 'polypeptide(L)'
;MSIQITTELVKELRNATGISVMQCRKALEEAEGDMQKAVAILKKTSSDIALKKADRNAADGAVSVKNAGEKTVLVALHCETDFVSRNEDFLKLLSDLTDKALNEGIDKMKEDSKEMIDGVIQKTGEKVELGEVFEVTGPVVGNYVHQGKSAVIVSLEGGNTELAKDIAMHVAAMRPEYITSSDVNDEIKQTMNEIFAKEVANIDKPEDIKEKMLEGKMATYFKEKTLMDQPFIKNSDQTIAQLLDQNKAKITSVKRYSI
;
A
#
# COMPACT_ATOMS: atom_id res chain seq x y z
N MET A 1 31.23 -25.35 -34.56
CA MET A 1 31.88 -25.78 -33.29
C MET A 1 30.88 -25.46 -32.18
N SER A 2 30.44 -26.45 -31.44
CA SER A 2 29.59 -26.19 -30.29
C SER A 2 30.40 -25.48 -29.20
N ILE A 3 30.02 -24.26 -28.85
CA ILE A 3 30.67 -23.52 -27.76
C ILE A 3 30.35 -24.27 -26.46
N GLN A 4 31.40 -24.69 -25.76
CA GLN A 4 31.24 -25.36 -24.46
C GLN A 4 30.88 -24.32 -23.41
N ILE A 5 29.64 -24.38 -22.90
CA ILE A 5 29.21 -23.52 -21.80
C ILE A 5 29.93 -23.94 -20.51
N THR A 6 30.83 -23.10 -20.05
CA THR A 6 31.64 -23.37 -18.84
C THR A 6 30.87 -23.00 -17.57
N THR A 7 31.25 -23.60 -16.44
CA THR A 7 30.67 -23.29 -15.12
C THR A 7 30.93 -21.84 -14.73
N GLU A 8 32.05 -21.27 -15.15
CA GLU A 8 32.45 -19.88 -14.90
C GLU A 8 31.48 -18.91 -15.59
N LEU A 9 31.17 -19.14 -16.87
CA LEU A 9 30.22 -18.33 -17.63
C LEU A 9 28.81 -18.36 -17.00
N VAL A 10 28.37 -19.55 -16.57
CA VAL A 10 27.08 -19.69 -15.87
C VAL A 10 27.08 -18.95 -14.54
N LYS A 11 28.18 -19.03 -13.78
CA LYS A 11 28.35 -18.33 -12.50
C LYS A 11 28.37 -16.82 -12.69
N GLU A 12 29.04 -16.33 -13.74
CA GLU A 12 29.07 -14.90 -14.08
C GLU A 12 27.66 -14.37 -14.40
N LEU A 13 26.93 -15.05 -15.28
CA LEU A 13 25.57 -14.67 -15.64
C LEU A 13 24.63 -14.71 -14.42
N ARG A 14 24.77 -15.74 -13.57
CA ARG A 14 24.02 -15.84 -12.32
C ARG A 14 24.34 -14.69 -11.36
N ASN A 15 25.59 -14.35 -11.20
CA ASN A 15 26.00 -13.24 -10.32
C ASN A 15 25.46 -11.89 -10.83
N ALA A 16 25.43 -11.70 -12.15
CA ALA A 16 24.92 -10.49 -12.78
C ALA A 16 23.39 -10.38 -12.71
N THR A 17 22.65 -11.50 -12.75
CA THR A 17 21.18 -11.50 -12.87
C THR A 17 20.43 -11.95 -11.63
N GLY A 18 21.08 -12.71 -10.74
CA GLY A 18 20.43 -13.35 -9.59
C GLY A 18 19.50 -14.52 -9.95
N ILE A 19 19.45 -14.91 -11.23
CA ILE A 19 18.57 -15.97 -11.75
C ILE A 19 19.17 -17.37 -11.48
N SER A 20 18.34 -18.41 -11.46
CA SER A 20 18.78 -19.77 -11.15
C SER A 20 19.85 -20.29 -12.12
N VAL A 21 20.76 -21.13 -11.61
CA VAL A 21 21.84 -21.77 -12.41
C VAL A 21 21.29 -22.46 -13.66
N MET A 22 20.17 -23.16 -13.55
CA MET A 22 19.57 -23.88 -14.68
C MET A 22 19.07 -22.93 -15.77
N GLN A 23 18.41 -21.84 -15.39
CA GLN A 23 17.93 -20.83 -16.33
C GLN A 23 19.09 -20.09 -17.00
N CYS A 24 20.13 -19.71 -16.24
CA CYS A 24 21.34 -19.10 -16.79
C CYS A 24 22.04 -20.03 -17.79
N ARG A 25 22.20 -21.30 -17.45
CA ARG A 25 22.80 -22.29 -18.35
C ARG A 25 22.02 -22.45 -19.65
N LYS A 26 20.70 -22.61 -19.56
CA LYS A 26 19.82 -22.73 -20.72
C LYS A 26 19.89 -21.50 -21.63
N ALA A 27 19.88 -20.30 -21.02
CA ALA A 27 19.99 -19.06 -21.79
C ALA A 27 21.34 -18.92 -22.48
N LEU A 28 22.45 -19.34 -21.84
CA LEU A 28 23.78 -19.37 -22.47
C LEU A 28 23.87 -20.40 -23.58
N GLU A 29 23.26 -21.59 -23.43
CA GLU A 29 23.20 -22.60 -24.48
C GLU A 29 22.46 -22.06 -25.72
N GLU A 30 21.30 -21.40 -25.52
CA GLU A 30 20.53 -20.78 -26.59
C GLU A 30 21.23 -19.58 -27.23
N ALA A 31 22.01 -18.84 -26.42
CA ALA A 31 22.81 -17.67 -26.85
C ALA A 31 24.18 -18.07 -27.44
N GLU A 32 24.49 -19.37 -27.58
CA GLU A 32 25.78 -19.86 -28.04
C GLU A 32 26.98 -19.26 -27.24
N GLY A 33 26.79 -19.06 -25.93
CA GLY A 33 27.79 -18.51 -25.00
C GLY A 33 27.90 -16.97 -24.98
N ASP A 34 27.10 -16.27 -25.76
CA ASP A 34 27.05 -14.80 -25.78
C ASP A 34 26.31 -14.27 -24.57
N MET A 35 27.00 -13.58 -23.67
CA MET A 35 26.45 -13.04 -22.41
C MET A 35 25.32 -12.02 -22.64
N GLN A 36 25.46 -11.15 -23.65
CA GLN A 36 24.46 -10.11 -23.91
C GLN A 36 23.16 -10.71 -24.47
N LYS A 37 23.30 -11.68 -25.40
CA LYS A 37 22.16 -12.43 -25.91
C LYS A 37 21.51 -13.27 -24.84
N ALA A 38 22.28 -13.90 -23.94
CA ALA A 38 21.75 -14.67 -22.81
C ALA A 38 20.92 -13.79 -21.86
N VAL A 39 21.38 -12.58 -21.55
CA VAL A 39 20.60 -11.60 -20.76
C VAL A 39 19.31 -11.23 -21.48
N ALA A 40 19.33 -10.98 -22.80
CA ALA A 40 18.12 -10.67 -23.56
C ALA A 40 17.12 -11.83 -23.58
N ILE A 41 17.60 -13.08 -23.69
CA ILE A 41 16.78 -14.30 -23.60
C ILE A 41 16.14 -14.41 -22.21
N LEU A 42 16.90 -14.17 -21.15
CA LEU A 42 16.37 -14.18 -19.77
C LEU A 42 15.29 -13.11 -19.55
N LYS A 43 15.47 -11.90 -20.08
CA LYS A 43 14.45 -10.83 -20.03
C LYS A 43 13.17 -11.24 -20.75
N LYS A 44 13.26 -11.82 -21.93
CA LYS A 44 12.09 -12.34 -22.66
C LYS A 44 11.40 -13.46 -21.87
N THR A 45 12.16 -14.37 -21.30
CA THR A 45 11.63 -15.48 -20.49
C THR A 45 10.93 -14.98 -19.24
N SER A 46 11.39 -13.88 -18.60
CA SER A 46 10.72 -13.30 -17.43
C SER A 46 9.33 -12.78 -17.78
N SER A 47 9.17 -12.09 -18.89
CA SER A 47 7.83 -11.63 -19.34
C SER A 47 6.89 -12.78 -19.67
N ASP A 48 7.39 -13.86 -20.28
CA ASP A 48 6.60 -15.07 -20.56
C ASP A 48 6.16 -15.79 -19.26
N ILE A 49 7.03 -15.81 -18.24
CA ILE A 49 6.69 -16.34 -16.91
C ILE A 49 5.64 -15.47 -16.21
N ALA A 50 5.79 -14.16 -16.27
CA ALA A 50 4.83 -13.20 -15.70
C ALA A 50 3.43 -13.37 -16.31
N LEU A 51 3.34 -13.49 -17.64
CA LEU A 51 2.06 -13.74 -18.32
C LEU A 51 1.38 -15.03 -17.86
N LYS A 52 2.14 -16.12 -17.69
CA LYS A 52 1.59 -17.40 -17.22
C LYS A 52 1.07 -17.35 -15.77
N LYS A 53 1.47 -16.34 -15.01
CA LYS A 53 1.09 -16.16 -13.60
C LYS A 53 0.04 -15.06 -13.41
N ALA A 54 -0.36 -14.36 -14.47
CA ALA A 54 -1.26 -13.22 -14.40
C ALA A 54 -2.57 -13.51 -13.66
N ASP A 55 -3.12 -14.72 -13.82
CA ASP A 55 -4.40 -15.13 -13.22
C ASP A 55 -4.30 -15.60 -11.77
N ARG A 56 -3.07 -15.64 -11.19
CA ARG A 56 -2.91 -16.05 -9.79
C ARG A 56 -3.31 -14.92 -8.85
N ASN A 57 -3.73 -15.28 -7.63
CA ASN A 57 -4.05 -14.32 -6.60
C ASN A 57 -2.77 -13.86 -5.86
N ALA A 58 -2.52 -12.57 -5.85
CA ALA A 58 -1.44 -11.93 -5.10
C ALA A 58 -2.02 -11.24 -3.86
N ALA A 59 -2.39 -12.04 -2.86
CA ALA A 59 -3.12 -11.58 -1.67
C ALA A 59 -2.20 -11.06 -0.55
N ASP A 60 -0.90 -11.27 -0.65
CA ASP A 60 0.12 -10.73 0.26
C ASP A 60 0.89 -9.58 -0.41
N GLY A 61 1.86 -8.98 0.26
CA GLY A 61 2.64 -7.87 -0.30
C GLY A 61 3.29 -7.01 0.77
N ALA A 62 3.77 -5.84 0.37
CA ALA A 62 4.29 -4.84 1.28
C ALA A 62 4.04 -3.42 0.74
N VAL A 63 4.13 -2.44 1.64
CA VAL A 63 4.01 -1.01 1.33
C VAL A 63 5.29 -0.28 1.68
N SER A 64 5.62 0.73 0.89
CA SER A 64 6.73 1.65 1.15
C SER A 64 6.24 3.08 1.07
N VAL A 65 6.76 3.94 1.94
CA VAL A 65 6.51 5.38 1.92
C VAL A 65 7.84 6.11 1.95
N LYS A 66 8.02 7.04 1.03
CA LYS A 66 9.19 7.94 1.01
C LYS A 66 8.76 9.38 0.81
N ASN A 67 9.54 10.30 1.35
CA ASN A 67 9.27 11.73 1.27
C ASN A 67 10.50 12.51 0.83
N ALA A 68 10.27 13.58 0.08
CA ALA A 68 11.27 14.58 -0.30
C ALA A 68 10.63 15.96 -0.27
N GLY A 69 11.05 16.80 0.68
CA GLY A 69 10.44 18.11 0.91
C GLY A 69 8.95 17.98 1.23
N GLU A 70 8.12 18.67 0.46
CA GLU A 70 6.66 18.69 0.62
C GLU A 70 5.94 17.50 -0.08
N LYS A 71 6.69 16.65 -0.77
CA LYS A 71 6.15 15.50 -1.54
C LYS A 71 6.36 14.19 -0.79
N THR A 72 5.32 13.41 -0.66
CA THR A 72 5.36 12.07 -0.09
C THR A 72 4.67 11.09 -1.02
N VAL A 73 5.31 9.94 -1.25
CA VAL A 73 4.79 8.89 -2.13
C VAL A 73 4.64 7.59 -1.33
N LEU A 74 3.52 6.91 -1.53
CA LEU A 74 3.24 5.56 -1.06
C LEU A 74 3.14 4.63 -2.27
N VAL A 75 3.84 3.52 -2.23
CA VAL A 75 3.73 2.45 -3.23
C VAL A 75 3.38 1.15 -2.51
N ALA A 76 2.39 0.43 -3.03
CA ALA A 76 2.06 -0.92 -2.64
C ALA A 76 2.55 -1.90 -3.71
N LEU A 77 3.11 -3.03 -3.29
CA LEU A 77 3.52 -4.13 -4.16
C LEU A 77 2.96 -5.43 -3.60
N HIS A 78 2.27 -6.21 -4.45
CA HIS A 78 1.63 -7.47 -4.07
C HIS A 78 2.42 -8.68 -4.54
N CYS A 79 2.29 -9.80 -3.82
CA CYS A 79 2.82 -11.13 -4.16
C CYS A 79 1.90 -12.23 -3.62
N GLU A 80 2.22 -13.49 -3.94
CA GLU A 80 1.37 -14.63 -3.54
C GLU A 80 1.52 -14.97 -2.05
N THR A 81 2.75 -14.88 -1.49
CA THR A 81 3.07 -15.33 -0.11
C THR A 81 3.85 -14.32 0.72
N ASP A 82 3.77 -14.47 2.05
CA ASP A 82 4.55 -13.68 3.00
C ASP A 82 6.04 -13.97 2.95
N PHE A 83 6.47 -15.12 2.42
CA PHE A 83 7.87 -15.42 2.17
C PHE A 83 8.46 -14.48 1.12
N VAL A 84 7.73 -14.23 0.03
CA VAL A 84 8.17 -13.31 -1.03
C VAL A 84 8.05 -11.86 -0.58
N SER A 85 7.00 -11.47 0.14
CA SER A 85 6.88 -10.08 0.63
C SER A 85 7.99 -9.68 1.62
N ARG A 86 8.72 -10.65 2.21
CA ARG A 86 9.90 -10.43 3.08
C ARG A 86 11.23 -10.67 2.38
N ASN A 87 11.20 -11.11 1.11
CA ASN A 87 12.41 -11.38 0.35
C ASN A 87 13.16 -10.10 -0.01
N GLU A 88 14.49 -10.13 0.04
CA GLU A 88 15.34 -8.96 -0.24
C GLU A 88 15.14 -8.39 -1.65
N ASP A 89 15.00 -9.23 -2.69
CA ASP A 89 14.75 -8.77 -4.06
C ASP A 89 13.38 -8.06 -4.18
N PHE A 90 12.36 -8.56 -3.47
CA PHE A 90 11.03 -7.94 -3.45
C PHE A 90 11.05 -6.59 -2.72
N LEU A 91 11.67 -6.53 -1.54
CA LEU A 91 11.79 -5.28 -0.77
C LEU A 91 12.64 -4.24 -1.49
N LYS A 92 13.70 -4.69 -2.17
CA LYS A 92 14.52 -3.82 -3.02
C LYS A 92 13.71 -3.26 -4.18
N LEU A 93 12.95 -4.11 -4.89
CA LEU A 93 12.05 -3.67 -5.97
C LEU A 93 11.06 -2.62 -5.47
N LEU A 94 10.40 -2.88 -4.33
CA LEU A 94 9.46 -1.94 -3.72
C LEU A 94 10.13 -0.60 -3.39
N SER A 95 11.34 -0.64 -2.83
CA SER A 95 12.12 0.58 -2.56
C SER A 95 12.50 1.33 -3.84
N ASP A 96 12.99 0.62 -4.87
CA ASP A 96 13.40 1.21 -6.15
C ASP A 96 12.20 1.84 -6.88
N LEU A 97 11.02 1.19 -6.86
CA LEU A 97 9.77 1.74 -7.41
C LEU A 97 9.33 2.99 -6.65
N THR A 98 9.46 2.99 -5.32
CA THR A 98 9.09 4.15 -4.50
C THR A 98 10.03 5.33 -4.76
N ASP A 99 11.35 5.08 -4.87
CA ASP A 99 12.33 6.11 -5.24
C ASP A 99 12.04 6.68 -6.62
N LYS A 100 11.72 5.81 -7.58
CA LYS A 100 11.40 6.23 -8.95
C LYS A 100 10.13 7.08 -9.00
N ALA A 101 9.07 6.68 -8.28
CA ALA A 101 7.84 7.47 -8.19
C ALA A 101 8.09 8.84 -7.55
N LEU A 102 8.95 8.91 -6.52
CA LEU A 102 9.30 10.14 -5.84
C LEU A 102 10.10 11.10 -6.74
N ASN A 103 11.09 10.58 -7.46
CA ASN A 103 12.07 11.38 -8.20
C ASN A 103 11.67 11.67 -9.65
N GLU A 104 11.02 10.70 -10.32
CA GLU A 104 10.68 10.77 -11.75
C GLU A 104 9.17 10.91 -12.00
N GLY A 105 8.36 10.71 -10.97
CA GLY A 105 6.90 10.76 -11.04
C GLY A 105 6.24 9.40 -11.22
N ILE A 106 4.95 9.34 -10.86
CA ILE A 106 4.17 8.09 -10.86
C ILE A 106 4.04 7.49 -12.26
N ASP A 107 3.77 8.32 -13.26
CA ASP A 107 3.55 7.84 -14.63
C ASP A 107 4.80 7.16 -15.18
N LYS A 108 5.97 7.81 -15.02
CA LYS A 108 7.25 7.23 -15.44
C LYS A 108 7.59 5.96 -14.67
N MET A 109 7.33 5.93 -13.38
CA MET A 109 7.51 4.71 -12.58
C MET A 109 6.62 3.58 -13.11
N LYS A 110 5.34 3.84 -13.42
CA LYS A 110 4.41 2.84 -13.96
C LYS A 110 4.85 2.30 -15.32
N GLU A 111 5.35 3.15 -16.21
CA GLU A 111 5.90 2.72 -17.50
C GLU A 111 7.05 1.71 -17.32
N ASP A 112 7.97 1.99 -16.40
CA ASP A 112 9.17 1.18 -16.22
C ASP A 112 8.95 -0.01 -15.25
N SER A 113 7.87 0.03 -14.45
CA SER A 113 7.59 -0.98 -13.40
C SER A 113 7.50 -2.40 -13.93
N LYS A 114 6.94 -2.57 -15.13
CA LYS A 114 6.73 -3.90 -15.71
C LYS A 114 8.03 -4.70 -15.86
N GLU A 115 9.08 -4.11 -16.43
CA GLU A 115 10.37 -4.79 -16.60
C GLU A 115 11.01 -5.12 -15.24
N MET A 116 10.90 -4.19 -14.28
CA MET A 116 11.43 -4.38 -12.93
C MET A 116 10.72 -5.51 -12.19
N ILE A 117 9.38 -5.57 -12.27
CA ILE A 117 8.53 -6.60 -11.66
C ILE A 117 8.80 -7.97 -12.30
N ASP A 118 8.82 -8.05 -13.65
CA ASP A 118 9.08 -9.29 -14.38
C ASP A 118 10.40 -9.95 -13.92
N GLY A 119 11.43 -9.14 -13.64
CA GLY A 119 12.71 -9.62 -13.11
C GLY A 119 12.59 -10.30 -11.75
N VAL A 120 11.75 -9.78 -10.85
CA VAL A 120 11.52 -10.39 -9.53
C VAL A 120 10.62 -11.62 -9.64
N ILE A 121 9.60 -11.60 -10.50
CA ILE A 121 8.77 -12.79 -10.81
C ILE A 121 9.65 -13.96 -11.28
N GLN A 122 10.64 -13.71 -12.12
CA GLN A 122 11.55 -14.74 -12.61
C GLN A 122 12.41 -15.35 -11.50
N LYS A 123 12.85 -14.54 -10.53
CA LYS A 123 13.67 -14.98 -9.40
C LYS A 123 12.86 -15.76 -8.38
N THR A 124 11.72 -15.23 -7.98
CA THR A 124 10.89 -15.76 -6.89
C THR A 124 9.97 -16.89 -7.35
N GLY A 125 9.59 -16.88 -8.61
CA GLY A 125 8.62 -17.85 -9.14
C GLY A 125 7.18 -17.55 -8.73
N GLU A 126 6.88 -16.42 -8.10
CA GLU A 126 5.53 -15.99 -7.73
C GLU A 126 5.03 -14.85 -8.61
N LYS A 127 3.70 -14.66 -8.68
CA LYS A 127 3.11 -13.44 -9.21
C LYS A 127 3.52 -12.28 -8.31
N VAL A 128 3.99 -11.20 -8.93
CA VAL A 128 4.20 -9.90 -8.30
C VAL A 128 3.48 -8.86 -9.14
N GLU A 129 2.74 -7.98 -8.50
CA GLU A 129 2.02 -6.91 -9.19
C GLU A 129 2.07 -5.59 -8.43
N LEU A 130 2.11 -4.49 -9.18
CA LEU A 130 2.01 -3.15 -8.63
C LEU A 130 0.58 -2.94 -8.12
N GLY A 131 0.46 -2.58 -6.85
CA GLY A 131 -0.79 -2.16 -6.23
C GLY A 131 -1.02 -0.65 -6.37
N GLU A 132 -1.72 -0.09 -5.38
CA GLU A 132 -1.99 1.35 -5.36
C GLU A 132 -0.73 2.18 -5.17
N VAL A 133 -0.73 3.35 -5.80
CA VAL A 133 0.30 4.35 -5.67
C VAL A 133 -0.34 5.69 -5.36
N PHE A 134 0.06 6.31 -4.26
CA PHE A 134 -0.44 7.63 -3.85
C PHE A 134 0.71 8.63 -3.80
N GLU A 135 0.43 9.83 -4.28
CA GLU A 135 1.25 11.00 -4.06
C GLU A 135 0.46 12.02 -3.25
N VAL A 136 1.05 12.54 -2.20
CA VAL A 136 0.50 13.59 -1.37
C VAL A 136 1.53 14.71 -1.28
N THR A 137 1.08 15.91 -1.57
CA THR A 137 1.88 17.14 -1.45
C THR A 137 1.24 18.07 -0.43
N GLY A 138 2.05 18.82 0.30
CA GLY A 138 1.56 19.79 1.26
C GLY A 138 2.66 20.38 2.13
N PRO A 139 2.38 21.51 2.81
CA PRO A 139 3.36 22.20 3.63
C PRO A 139 3.78 21.40 4.87
N VAL A 140 2.88 20.57 5.40
CA VAL A 140 3.13 19.70 6.55
C VAL A 140 2.60 18.32 6.22
N VAL A 141 3.50 17.37 5.97
CA VAL A 141 3.14 15.97 5.68
C VAL A 141 3.78 15.05 6.70
N GLY A 142 2.98 14.14 7.25
CA GLY A 142 3.42 13.06 8.11
C GLY A 142 2.95 11.72 7.58
N ASN A 143 3.71 10.67 7.88
CA ASN A 143 3.34 9.32 7.48
C ASN A 143 3.65 8.31 8.59
N TYR A 144 2.97 7.17 8.50
CA TYR A 144 3.21 6.02 9.37
C TYR A 144 3.08 4.73 8.58
N VAL A 145 4.05 3.84 8.74
CA VAL A 145 4.04 2.50 8.16
C VAL A 145 4.00 1.47 9.30
N HIS A 146 3.00 0.60 9.27
CA HIS A 146 2.83 -0.46 10.25
C HIS A 146 3.26 -1.80 9.67
N GLN A 147 4.35 -2.37 10.20
CA GLN A 147 4.90 -3.69 9.86
C GLN A 147 5.12 -3.91 8.35
N GLY A 148 5.27 -2.85 7.56
CA GLY A 148 5.38 -2.95 6.11
C GLY A 148 4.10 -3.40 5.38
N LYS A 149 2.98 -3.54 6.10
CA LYS A 149 1.70 -4.04 5.56
C LYS A 149 0.63 -2.97 5.42
N SER A 150 0.69 -1.93 6.23
CA SER A 150 -0.24 -0.81 6.16
C SER A 150 0.52 0.50 6.23
N ALA A 151 0.09 1.48 5.45
CA ALA A 151 0.68 2.81 5.47
C ALA A 151 -0.40 3.88 5.40
N VAL A 152 -0.12 5.00 6.06
CA VAL A 152 -0.96 6.20 6.07
C VAL A 152 -0.09 7.41 5.81
N ILE A 153 -0.58 8.32 4.97
CA ILE A 153 -0.04 9.66 4.76
C ILE A 153 -1.11 10.66 5.14
N VAL A 154 -0.72 11.65 5.95
CA VAL A 154 -1.58 12.76 6.36
C VAL A 154 -0.90 14.06 5.97
N SER A 155 -1.64 14.93 5.29
CA SER A 155 -1.23 16.30 4.99
C SER A 155 -2.06 17.28 5.79
N LEU A 156 -1.39 18.29 6.37
CA LEU A 156 -1.99 19.34 7.17
C LEU A 156 -1.67 20.71 6.60
N GLU A 157 -2.61 21.62 6.79
CA GLU A 157 -2.39 23.05 6.76
C GLU A 157 -2.26 23.53 8.22
N GLY A 158 -1.11 24.10 8.60
CA GLY A 158 -0.76 24.42 9.98
C GLY A 158 -0.25 23.21 10.78
N GLY A 159 0.03 23.43 12.06
CA GLY A 159 0.63 22.39 12.92
C GLY A 159 2.09 22.09 12.57
N ASN A 160 2.49 20.82 12.72
CA ASN A 160 3.84 20.35 12.43
C ASN A 160 3.85 18.88 11.99
N THR A 161 5.00 18.41 11.51
CA THR A 161 5.17 17.03 10.99
C THR A 161 4.94 15.95 12.06
N GLU A 162 5.23 16.23 13.34
CA GLU A 162 4.99 15.29 14.43
C GLU A 162 3.48 15.08 14.63
N LEU A 163 2.70 16.17 14.64
CA LEU A 163 1.23 16.09 14.67
C LEU A 163 0.68 15.29 13.49
N ALA A 164 1.16 15.57 12.28
CA ALA A 164 0.73 14.83 11.09
C ALA A 164 1.05 13.34 11.19
N LYS A 165 2.23 12.98 11.71
CA LYS A 165 2.63 11.59 11.97
C LYS A 165 1.77 10.93 13.04
N ASP A 166 1.44 11.65 14.09
CA ASP A 166 0.58 11.16 15.18
C ASP A 166 -0.84 10.86 14.68
N ILE A 167 -1.38 11.72 13.84
CA ILE A 167 -2.67 11.50 13.19
C ILE A 167 -2.57 10.32 12.20
N ALA A 168 -1.48 10.18 11.44
CA ALA A 168 -1.27 9.03 10.57
C ALA A 168 -1.23 7.70 11.35
N MET A 169 -0.59 7.68 12.52
CA MET A 169 -0.57 6.53 13.42
C MET A 169 -1.99 6.21 13.95
N HIS A 170 -2.74 7.25 14.34
CA HIS A 170 -4.13 7.11 14.77
C HIS A 170 -5.00 6.50 13.67
N VAL A 171 -4.92 7.03 12.44
CA VAL A 171 -5.67 6.51 11.28
C VAL A 171 -5.29 5.06 10.96
N ALA A 172 -4.02 4.69 11.08
CA ALA A 172 -3.60 3.30 10.90
C ALA A 172 -4.23 2.35 11.91
N ALA A 173 -4.34 2.77 13.17
CA ALA A 173 -4.88 1.97 14.26
C ALA A 173 -6.42 1.94 14.28
N MET A 174 -7.05 3.11 14.20
CA MET A 174 -8.50 3.27 14.40
C MET A 174 -9.32 3.11 13.11
N ARG A 175 -8.67 3.15 11.93
CA ARG A 175 -9.27 2.89 10.62
C ARG A 175 -10.56 3.66 10.35
N PRO A 176 -10.59 5.00 10.50
CA PRO A 176 -11.77 5.78 10.17
C PRO A 176 -12.12 5.61 8.68
N GLU A 177 -13.40 5.63 8.37
CA GLU A 177 -13.93 5.54 7.01
C GLU A 177 -14.15 6.93 6.40
N TYR A 178 -14.41 7.93 7.25
CA TYR A 178 -14.67 9.31 6.88
C TYR A 178 -13.74 10.26 7.62
N ILE A 179 -13.43 11.40 7.03
CA ILE A 179 -12.68 12.45 7.74
C ILE A 179 -13.64 13.22 8.64
N THR A 180 -14.77 13.66 8.07
CA THR A 180 -15.81 14.42 8.78
C THR A 180 -17.17 13.75 8.63
N SER A 181 -18.12 14.07 9.49
CA SER A 181 -19.50 13.58 9.40
C SER A 181 -20.23 14.05 8.13
N SER A 182 -19.78 15.13 7.49
CA SER A 182 -20.29 15.60 6.20
C SER A 182 -19.86 14.72 5.01
N ASP A 183 -18.82 13.91 5.16
CA ASP A 183 -18.33 13.00 4.13
C ASP A 183 -19.21 11.74 4.02
N VAL A 184 -20.08 11.51 5.00
CA VAL A 184 -21.04 10.41 4.99
C VAL A 184 -22.22 10.77 4.09
N ASN A 185 -22.40 10.03 2.99
CA ASN A 185 -23.52 10.25 2.09
C ASN A 185 -24.86 9.83 2.71
N ASP A 186 -25.95 10.37 2.18
CA ASP A 186 -27.31 10.13 2.73
C ASP A 186 -27.77 8.69 2.51
N GLU A 187 -27.32 8.00 1.48
CA GLU A 187 -27.61 6.58 1.23
C GLU A 187 -27.05 5.68 2.34
N ILE A 188 -25.81 5.93 2.78
CA ILE A 188 -25.21 5.20 3.90
C ILE A 188 -25.96 5.50 5.19
N LYS A 189 -26.32 6.77 5.45
CA LYS A 189 -27.11 7.15 6.63
C LYS A 189 -28.46 6.42 6.64
N GLN A 190 -29.13 6.38 5.51
CA GLN A 190 -30.42 5.69 5.37
C GLN A 190 -30.26 4.18 5.60
N THR A 191 -29.29 3.55 4.95
CA THR A 191 -29.00 2.11 5.09
C THR A 191 -28.74 1.74 6.56
N MET A 192 -27.88 2.51 7.25
CA MET A 192 -27.59 2.27 8.67
C MET A 192 -28.78 2.52 9.57
N ASN A 193 -29.60 3.54 9.25
CA ASN A 193 -30.84 3.79 9.97
C ASN A 193 -31.80 2.60 9.84
N GLU A 194 -31.99 2.04 8.65
CA GLU A 194 -32.85 0.87 8.43
C GLU A 194 -32.34 -0.37 9.20
N ILE A 195 -31.03 -0.59 9.24
CA ILE A 195 -30.41 -1.69 9.98
C ILE A 195 -30.67 -1.54 11.47
N PHE A 196 -30.35 -0.38 12.05
CA PHE A 196 -30.50 -0.13 13.47
C PHE A 196 -31.97 -0.02 13.89
N ALA A 197 -32.86 0.49 13.03
CA ALA A 197 -34.30 0.49 13.30
C ALA A 197 -34.83 -0.95 13.44
N LYS A 198 -34.41 -1.89 12.60
CA LYS A 198 -34.81 -3.31 12.73
C LYS A 198 -34.28 -3.93 14.03
N GLU A 199 -33.06 -3.59 14.43
CA GLU A 199 -32.51 -4.07 15.70
C GLU A 199 -33.29 -3.55 16.91
N VAL A 200 -33.62 -2.25 16.91
CA VAL A 200 -34.33 -1.59 17.99
C VAL A 200 -35.81 -2.02 18.05
N ALA A 201 -36.43 -2.29 16.89
CA ALA A 201 -37.83 -2.73 16.83
C ALA A 201 -38.10 -4.00 17.66
N ASN A 202 -37.13 -4.90 17.73
CA ASN A 202 -37.22 -6.18 18.47
C ASN A 202 -37.00 -6.03 19.97
N ILE A 203 -36.74 -4.83 20.48
CA ILE A 203 -36.51 -4.57 21.91
C ILE A 203 -37.84 -4.26 22.56
N ASP A 204 -38.12 -4.89 23.70
CA ASP A 204 -39.33 -4.62 24.48
C ASP A 204 -39.19 -3.34 25.31
N LYS A 205 -39.41 -2.19 24.67
CA LYS A 205 -39.34 -0.84 25.25
C LYS A 205 -40.40 0.07 24.59
N PRO A 206 -40.85 1.13 25.29
CA PRO A 206 -41.70 2.17 24.69
C PRO A 206 -41.08 2.82 23.45
N GLU A 207 -41.89 3.30 22.51
CA GLU A 207 -41.43 3.87 21.25
C GLU A 207 -40.51 5.09 21.43
N ASP A 208 -40.80 5.97 22.39
CA ASP A 208 -39.92 7.12 22.70
C ASP A 208 -38.52 6.70 23.19
N ILE A 209 -38.41 5.56 23.85
CA ILE A 209 -37.14 4.96 24.24
C ILE A 209 -36.45 4.34 23.00
N LYS A 210 -37.18 3.66 22.12
CA LYS A 210 -36.66 3.09 20.92
C LYS A 210 -36.07 4.16 19.96
N GLU A 211 -36.76 5.29 19.79
CA GLU A 211 -36.27 6.43 19.00
C GLU A 211 -34.93 6.93 19.55
N LYS A 212 -34.82 7.17 20.86
CA LYS A 212 -33.56 7.58 21.52
C LYS A 212 -32.45 6.55 21.38
N MET A 213 -32.80 5.26 21.43
CA MET A 213 -31.84 4.17 21.22
C MET A 213 -31.33 4.15 19.77
N LEU A 214 -32.20 4.36 18.79
CA LEU A 214 -31.84 4.46 17.38
C LEU A 214 -30.90 5.64 17.13
N GLU A 215 -31.26 6.84 17.60
CA GLU A 215 -30.42 8.03 17.52
C GLU A 215 -29.04 7.81 18.18
N GLY A 216 -29.04 7.22 19.37
CA GLY A 216 -27.79 6.89 20.09
C GLY A 216 -26.91 5.89 19.34
N LYS A 217 -27.50 4.85 18.73
CA LYS A 217 -26.76 3.88 17.91
C LYS A 217 -26.16 4.54 16.65
N MET A 218 -26.96 5.35 15.96
CA MET A 218 -26.51 6.11 14.78
C MET A 218 -25.34 7.06 15.14
N ALA A 219 -25.50 7.84 16.22
CA ALA A 219 -24.47 8.76 16.70
C ALA A 219 -23.17 8.02 17.06
N THR A 220 -23.28 6.91 17.79
CA THR A 220 -22.13 6.09 18.18
C THR A 220 -21.42 5.51 16.95
N TYR A 221 -22.17 4.93 16.01
CA TYR A 221 -21.63 4.35 14.80
C TYR A 221 -20.83 5.37 13.97
N PHE A 222 -21.43 6.54 13.70
CA PHE A 222 -20.74 7.55 12.92
C PHE A 222 -19.58 8.20 13.67
N LYS A 223 -19.68 8.35 14.99
CA LYS A 223 -18.56 8.81 15.81
C LYS A 223 -17.36 7.87 15.73
N GLU A 224 -17.59 6.57 15.74
CA GLU A 224 -16.50 5.57 15.61
C GLU A 224 -15.89 5.54 14.20
N LYS A 225 -16.66 5.89 13.17
CA LYS A 225 -16.23 5.85 11.76
C LYS A 225 -15.64 7.18 11.25
N THR A 226 -15.82 8.26 11.98
CA THR A 226 -15.42 9.61 11.57
C THR A 226 -14.15 10.04 12.29
N LEU A 227 -13.06 10.29 11.54
CA LEU A 227 -11.75 10.64 12.09
C LEU A 227 -11.81 11.80 13.10
N MET A 228 -12.52 12.88 12.73
CA MET A 228 -12.59 14.08 13.58
C MET A 228 -13.27 13.83 14.93
N ASP A 229 -14.18 12.87 15.00
CA ASP A 229 -14.96 12.56 16.21
C ASP A 229 -14.32 11.47 17.08
N GLN A 230 -13.32 10.73 16.53
CA GLN A 230 -12.63 9.68 17.28
C GLN A 230 -11.78 10.26 18.42
N PRO A 231 -11.78 9.61 19.60
CA PRO A 231 -10.82 9.91 20.66
C PRO A 231 -9.39 9.63 20.19
N PHE A 232 -8.47 10.56 20.44
CA PHE A 232 -7.08 10.41 19.99
C PHE A 232 -6.39 9.24 20.69
N ILE A 233 -5.77 8.35 19.94
CA ILE A 233 -5.18 7.09 20.45
C ILE A 233 -4.12 7.29 21.54
N LYS A 234 -3.40 8.42 21.53
CA LYS A 234 -2.39 8.74 22.55
C LYS A 234 -2.97 9.48 23.76
N ASN A 235 -4.16 10.06 23.62
CA ASN A 235 -4.86 10.78 24.67
C ASN A 235 -6.37 10.74 24.41
N SER A 236 -7.07 9.81 25.05
CA SER A 236 -8.50 9.59 24.85
C SER A 236 -9.41 10.70 25.41
N ASP A 237 -8.86 11.64 26.19
CA ASP A 237 -9.61 12.75 26.75
C ASP A 237 -9.90 13.87 25.73
N GLN A 238 -9.29 13.77 24.55
CA GLN A 238 -9.54 14.72 23.44
C GLN A 238 -9.80 13.98 22.14
N THR A 239 -10.64 14.58 21.28
CA THR A 239 -10.88 14.09 19.93
C THR A 239 -9.81 14.61 18.97
N ILE A 240 -9.74 14.01 17.75
CA ILE A 240 -8.86 14.51 16.68
C ILE A 240 -9.23 15.95 16.31
N ALA A 241 -10.51 16.31 16.28
CA ALA A 241 -10.93 17.68 16.04
C ALA A 241 -10.33 18.66 17.07
N GLN A 242 -10.46 18.35 18.36
CA GLN A 242 -9.90 19.16 19.43
C GLN A 242 -8.38 19.27 19.38
N LEU A 243 -7.71 18.15 19.04
CA LEU A 243 -6.25 18.12 18.84
C LEU A 243 -5.81 19.06 17.71
N LEU A 244 -6.53 19.05 16.59
CA LEU A 244 -6.25 19.92 15.44
C LEU A 244 -6.48 21.40 15.78
N ASP A 245 -7.60 21.71 16.44
CA ASP A 245 -7.93 23.08 16.86
C ASP A 245 -6.86 23.67 17.79
N GLN A 246 -6.42 22.89 18.78
CA GLN A 246 -5.35 23.31 19.71
C GLN A 246 -4.04 23.62 18.99
N ASN A 247 -3.74 22.91 17.91
CA ASN A 247 -2.54 23.09 17.10
C ASN A 247 -2.74 24.04 15.91
N LYS A 248 -3.92 24.67 15.77
CA LYS A 248 -4.28 25.52 14.63
C LYS A 248 -4.00 24.85 13.30
N ALA A 249 -4.35 23.57 13.20
CA ALA A 249 -4.11 22.72 12.06
C ALA A 249 -5.41 22.24 11.44
N LYS A 250 -5.37 21.97 10.13
CA LYS A 250 -6.48 21.39 9.37
C LYS A 250 -5.97 20.27 8.50
N ILE A 251 -6.71 19.14 8.45
CA ILE A 251 -6.42 18.04 7.53
C ILE A 251 -6.78 18.47 6.11
N THR A 252 -5.83 18.36 5.19
CA THR A 252 -6.02 18.60 3.76
C THR A 252 -6.12 17.30 2.97
N SER A 253 -5.43 16.25 3.41
CA SER A 253 -5.49 14.94 2.77
C SER A 253 -5.16 13.82 3.76
N VAL A 254 -5.86 12.69 3.61
CA VAL A 254 -5.53 11.43 4.26
C VAL A 254 -5.52 10.34 3.18
N LYS A 255 -4.43 9.61 3.05
CA LYS A 255 -4.33 8.42 2.21
C LYS A 255 -3.92 7.24 3.08
N ARG A 256 -4.69 6.17 3.03
CA ARG A 256 -4.43 4.93 3.74
C ARG A 256 -4.48 3.76 2.77
N TYR A 257 -3.50 2.88 2.87
CA TYR A 257 -3.49 1.60 2.17
C TYR A 257 -3.10 0.47 3.14
N SER A 258 -3.66 -0.70 2.92
CA SER A 258 -3.34 -1.91 3.69
C SER A 258 -3.39 -3.11 2.73
N ILE A 259 -2.36 -3.95 2.81
CA ILE A 259 -2.31 -5.25 2.16
C ILE A 259 -3.39 -6.14 2.76
#